data_927b7c3f1706aabd18c2ae5db0d9e348
#
_entry.id   927b7c3f1706aabd18c2ae5db0d9e348
#
_cell.length_a   1.000
_cell.length_b   1.000
_cell.length_c   1.000
_cell.angle_alpha   90.00
_cell.angle_beta   90.00
_cell.angle_gamma   90.00
#
_symmetry.space_group_name_H-M   'P 1'
#
loop_
_entity.id
_entity.type
_entity.pdbx_description
1 polymer ?
#
loop_
_entity_poly.entity_id
_entity_poly.type
_entity_poly.pdbx_seq_one_letter_code
_entity_poly.pdbx_strand_id
1 'polypeptide(L)'
;MKVNNITITLADNKDKKFTLEQNDWESAPDPICMSLITEESWRKVADELEKSLNEYYSPAIDEELLDEVFWSEYERLVLKHCKCFYYEDMSGDEYDAYKSADDVDKRCSVLEKAYARIKAEEID
;
A
#
# COMPACT_ATOMS: atom_id res chain seq x y z
N MET A 1 -2.44 -6.36 11.61
CA MET A 1 -3.84 -6.64 11.18
C MET A 1 -3.80 -7.34 9.83
N LYS A 2 -4.61 -8.38 9.69
CA LYS A 2 -4.66 -9.16 8.46
C LYS A 2 -5.92 -8.80 7.69
N VAL A 3 -5.77 -8.38 6.42
CA VAL A 3 -6.90 -8.14 5.54
C VAL A 3 -6.92 -9.19 4.44
N ASN A 4 -8.10 -9.39 3.85
CA ASN A 4 -8.27 -10.38 2.79
C ASN A 4 -7.62 -9.92 1.49
N ASN A 5 -7.09 -10.86 0.73
CA ASN A 5 -6.58 -10.60 -0.60
C ASN A 5 -7.75 -10.19 -1.52
N ILE A 6 -7.50 -9.24 -2.40
CA ILE A 6 -8.50 -8.75 -3.33
C ILE A 6 -7.97 -8.95 -4.75
N THR A 7 -8.78 -9.57 -5.60
CA THR A 7 -8.43 -9.77 -7.00
C THR A 7 -9.13 -8.74 -7.86
N ILE A 8 -8.35 -8.06 -8.71
CA ILE A 8 -8.86 -7.07 -9.66
C ILE A 8 -8.87 -7.70 -11.04
N THR A 9 -9.99 -7.61 -11.74
CA THR A 9 -10.18 -8.15 -13.09
C THR A 9 -10.47 -7.00 -14.04
N LEU A 10 -9.81 -6.99 -15.21
CA LEU A 10 -10.06 -5.98 -16.23
C LEU A 10 -11.37 -6.27 -16.96
N ALA A 11 -12.17 -5.22 -17.20
CA ALA A 11 -13.47 -5.36 -17.86
C ALA A 11 -13.33 -5.90 -19.30
N ASP A 12 -12.33 -5.43 -20.03
CA ASP A 12 -12.12 -5.79 -21.44
C ASP A 12 -11.12 -6.94 -21.64
N ASN A 13 -10.55 -7.47 -20.55
CA ASN A 13 -9.68 -8.64 -20.58
C ASN A 13 -9.79 -9.39 -19.27
N LYS A 14 -10.76 -10.25 -19.16
CA LYS A 14 -11.08 -10.98 -17.93
C LYS A 14 -10.04 -12.03 -17.56
N ASP A 15 -9.16 -12.39 -18.49
CA ASP A 15 -8.07 -13.32 -18.21
C ASP A 15 -6.89 -12.65 -17.50
N LYS A 16 -6.77 -11.33 -17.59
CA LYS A 16 -5.73 -10.59 -16.90
C LYS A 16 -6.24 -10.20 -15.50
N LYS A 17 -5.55 -10.67 -14.48
CA LYS A 17 -5.93 -10.43 -13.09
C LYS A 17 -4.74 -9.91 -12.30
N PHE A 18 -5.04 -9.01 -11.36
CA PHE A 18 -4.05 -8.50 -10.41
C PHE A 18 -4.55 -8.83 -9.01
N THR A 19 -3.67 -9.30 -8.13
CA THR A 19 -4.03 -9.64 -6.77
C THR A 19 -3.34 -8.71 -5.79
N LEU A 20 -4.13 -8.07 -4.93
CA LEU A 20 -3.61 -7.27 -3.83
C LEU A 20 -3.44 -8.17 -2.62
N GLU A 21 -2.20 -8.36 -2.19
CA GLU A 21 -1.87 -9.21 -1.05
C GLU A 21 -1.19 -8.40 0.04
N GLN A 22 -1.80 -8.36 1.20
CA GLN A 22 -1.19 -7.68 2.34
C GLN A 22 0.05 -8.42 2.85
N ASN A 23 0.11 -9.71 2.63
CA ASN A 23 1.20 -10.53 3.16
C ASN A 23 2.54 -10.32 2.46
N ASP A 24 2.53 -9.65 1.33
CA ASP A 24 3.71 -9.49 0.47
C ASP A 24 4.41 -8.15 0.69
N TRP A 25 4.57 -7.81 1.93
CA TRP A 25 5.27 -6.58 2.33
C TRP A 25 6.69 -6.50 1.80
N GLU A 26 7.34 -7.68 1.75
CA GLU A 26 8.72 -7.79 1.31
C GLU A 26 8.88 -7.60 -0.19
N SER A 27 7.80 -7.81 -0.94
CA SER A 27 7.79 -7.63 -2.39
C SER A 27 7.19 -6.30 -2.83
N ALA A 28 6.78 -5.45 -1.89
CA ALA A 28 6.41 -4.08 -2.24
C ALA A 28 7.62 -3.39 -2.88
N PRO A 29 7.43 -2.59 -3.95
CA PRO A 29 8.54 -1.99 -4.67
C PRO A 29 9.40 -1.08 -3.81
N ASP A 30 8.83 -0.50 -2.77
CA ASP A 30 9.54 0.29 -1.76
C ASP A 30 9.14 -0.18 -0.38
N PRO A 31 10.01 -0.04 0.64
CA PRO A 31 9.69 -0.47 1.99
C PRO A 31 8.65 0.43 2.64
N ILE A 32 7.38 0.15 2.34
CA ILE A 32 6.25 0.86 2.90
C ILE A 32 5.76 0.11 4.14
N CYS A 33 5.59 0.84 5.25
CA CYS A 33 5.00 0.26 6.44
C CYS A 33 3.49 0.13 6.26
N MET A 34 2.98 -1.10 6.20
CA MET A 34 1.58 -1.39 5.96
C MET A 34 0.86 -1.95 7.18
N SER A 35 1.48 -1.89 8.35
CA SER A 35 0.94 -2.51 9.58
C SER A 35 -0.36 -1.91 10.09
N LEU A 36 -0.67 -0.68 9.68
CA LEU A 36 -1.84 0.03 10.17
C LEU A 36 -3.01 0.04 9.16
N ILE A 37 -2.93 -0.79 8.13
CA ILE A 37 -3.96 -0.84 7.10
C ILE A 37 -5.23 -1.51 7.64
N THR A 38 -6.39 -0.86 7.40
CA THR A 38 -7.70 -1.43 7.71
C THR A 38 -8.31 -2.07 6.47
N GLU A 39 -9.28 -2.97 6.65
CA GLU A 39 -9.98 -3.57 5.52
C GLU A 39 -10.71 -2.52 4.69
N GLU A 40 -11.31 -1.53 5.32
CA GLU A 40 -12.01 -0.45 4.62
C GLU A 40 -11.09 0.33 3.70
N SER A 41 -9.92 0.74 4.19
CA SER A 41 -8.94 1.47 3.37
C SER A 41 -8.38 0.59 2.26
N TRP A 42 -8.19 -0.69 2.54
CA TRP A 42 -7.71 -1.66 1.56
C TRP A 42 -8.68 -1.82 0.39
N ARG A 43 -10.00 -1.87 0.70
CA ARG A 43 -11.03 -1.94 -0.34
C ARG A 43 -11.10 -0.68 -1.18
N LYS A 44 -10.89 0.49 -0.58
CA LYS A 44 -10.83 1.75 -1.33
C LYS A 44 -9.67 1.74 -2.33
N VAL A 45 -8.52 1.24 -1.90
CA VAL A 45 -7.37 1.09 -2.80
C VAL A 45 -7.74 0.17 -3.97
N ALA A 46 -8.34 -0.98 -3.69
CA ALA A 46 -8.72 -1.94 -4.71
C ALA A 46 -9.72 -1.35 -5.71
N ASP A 47 -10.75 -0.65 -5.23
CA ASP A 47 -11.79 -0.08 -6.08
C ASP A 47 -11.22 1.01 -7.02
N GLU A 48 -10.40 1.90 -6.50
CA GLU A 48 -9.79 2.94 -7.30
C GLU A 48 -8.72 2.39 -8.25
N LEU A 49 -7.99 1.36 -7.81
CA LEU A 49 -6.99 0.72 -8.67
C LEU A 49 -7.64 0.01 -9.85
N GLU A 50 -8.76 -0.68 -9.62
CA GLU A 50 -9.54 -1.30 -10.68
C GLU A 50 -9.98 -0.26 -11.71
N LYS A 51 -10.50 0.87 -11.25
CA LYS A 51 -10.93 1.96 -12.12
C LYS A 51 -9.76 2.51 -12.93
N SER A 52 -8.63 2.78 -12.30
CA SER A 52 -7.44 3.30 -12.98
C SER A 52 -6.92 2.33 -14.04
N LEU A 53 -6.83 1.05 -13.70
CA LEU A 53 -6.33 0.04 -14.64
C LEU A 53 -7.25 -0.09 -15.85
N ASN A 54 -8.57 -0.04 -15.66
CA ASN A 54 -9.53 -0.09 -16.77
C ASN A 54 -9.43 1.14 -17.67
N GLU A 55 -9.11 2.30 -17.10
CA GLU A 55 -8.90 3.52 -17.88
C GLU A 55 -7.61 3.46 -18.72
N TYR A 56 -6.56 2.86 -18.19
CA TYR A 56 -5.29 2.72 -18.91
C TYR A 56 -5.29 1.58 -19.91
N TYR A 57 -6.10 0.56 -19.68
CA TYR A 57 -6.08 -0.64 -20.50
C TYR A 57 -6.61 -0.39 -21.92
N SER A 58 -5.88 -0.93 -22.89
CA SER A 58 -6.36 -1.08 -24.28
C SER A 58 -5.77 -2.38 -24.82
N PRO A 59 -6.39 -3.00 -25.86
CA PRO A 59 -5.85 -4.23 -26.44
C PRO A 59 -4.43 -4.09 -26.99
N ALA A 60 -4.00 -2.87 -27.27
CA ALA A 60 -2.67 -2.59 -27.82
C ALA A 60 -1.63 -2.27 -26.74
N ILE A 61 -2.03 -2.22 -25.45
CA ILE A 61 -1.09 -1.87 -24.38
C ILE A 61 -0.09 -3.00 -24.15
N ASP A 62 1.18 -2.63 -23.93
CA ASP A 62 2.23 -3.56 -23.56
C ASP A 62 1.98 -4.06 -22.13
N GLU A 63 2.10 -5.38 -21.91
CA GLU A 63 1.92 -5.96 -20.58
C GLU A 63 2.89 -5.42 -19.56
N GLU A 64 4.13 -5.14 -19.95
CA GLU A 64 5.12 -4.54 -19.04
C GLU A 64 4.67 -3.15 -18.60
N LEU A 65 4.14 -2.37 -19.52
CA LEU A 65 3.62 -1.04 -19.20
C LEU A 65 2.41 -1.13 -18.27
N LEU A 66 1.54 -2.10 -18.52
CA LEU A 66 0.37 -2.32 -17.67
C LEU A 66 0.78 -2.68 -16.23
N ASP A 67 1.80 -3.53 -16.08
CA ASP A 67 2.32 -3.90 -14.77
C ASP A 67 2.97 -2.70 -14.08
N GLU A 68 3.69 -1.84 -14.80
CA GLU A 68 4.25 -0.61 -14.26
C GLU A 68 3.16 0.33 -13.76
N VAL A 69 2.08 0.47 -14.52
CA VAL A 69 0.92 1.28 -14.12
C VAL A 69 0.29 0.71 -12.85
N PHE A 70 0.15 -0.62 -12.78
CA PHE A 70 -0.38 -1.28 -11.60
C PHE A 70 0.43 -0.91 -10.34
N TRP A 71 1.76 -1.08 -10.36
CA TRP A 71 2.59 -0.83 -9.20
C TRP A 71 2.62 0.66 -8.82
N SER A 72 2.68 1.53 -9.82
CA SER A 72 2.69 2.97 -9.61
C SER A 72 1.40 3.48 -8.98
N GLU A 73 0.26 3.05 -9.50
CA GLU A 73 -1.04 3.42 -8.97
C GLU A 73 -1.31 2.77 -7.61
N TYR A 74 -0.88 1.52 -7.42
CA TYR A 74 -0.99 0.84 -6.15
C TYR A 74 -0.28 1.62 -5.03
N GLU A 75 0.96 2.00 -5.28
CA GLU A 75 1.75 2.79 -4.31
C GLU A 75 1.06 4.12 -4.00
N ARG A 76 0.63 4.84 -5.02
CA ARG A 76 -0.04 6.12 -4.86
C ARG A 76 -1.32 6.00 -4.02
N LEU A 77 -2.12 4.99 -4.31
CA LEU A 77 -3.41 4.79 -3.63
C LEU A 77 -3.24 4.29 -2.20
N VAL A 78 -2.25 3.44 -1.95
CA VAL A 78 -1.94 3.00 -0.59
C VAL A 78 -1.53 4.19 0.27
N LEU A 79 -0.65 5.05 -0.25
CA LEU A 79 -0.22 6.25 0.48
C LEU A 79 -1.36 7.25 0.70
N LYS A 80 -2.32 7.29 -0.22
CA LYS A 80 -3.46 8.20 -0.14
C LYS A 80 -4.51 7.75 0.87
N HIS A 81 -4.86 6.47 0.88
CA HIS A 81 -6.01 5.96 1.63
C HIS A 81 -5.67 5.22 2.92
N CYS A 82 -4.45 4.73 3.05
CA CYS A 82 -4.05 3.90 4.18
C CYS A 82 -3.14 4.67 5.12
N LYS A 83 -3.15 4.27 6.39
CA LYS A 83 -2.16 4.79 7.36
C LYS A 83 -0.84 4.06 7.11
N CYS A 84 -0.04 4.60 6.21
CA CYS A 84 1.24 4.01 5.86
C CYS A 84 2.24 5.11 5.51
N PHE A 85 3.52 4.74 5.49
CA PHE A 85 4.62 5.66 5.21
C PHE A 85 5.83 4.81 4.81
N TYR A 86 6.83 5.46 4.23
CA TYR A 86 8.09 4.77 3.92
C TYR A 86 8.94 4.61 5.17
N TYR A 87 9.53 3.44 5.35
CA TYR A 87 10.42 3.20 6.49
C TYR A 87 11.56 4.21 6.57
N GLU A 88 12.04 4.69 5.43
CA GLU A 88 13.12 5.69 5.38
C GLU A 88 12.70 7.03 6.01
N ASP A 89 11.40 7.30 6.13
CA ASP A 89 10.90 8.52 6.76
C ASP A 89 10.85 8.45 8.28
N MET A 90 11.08 7.27 8.86
CA MET A 90 11.17 7.10 10.30
C MET A 90 12.47 7.70 10.82
N SER A 91 12.41 8.31 12.00
CA SER A 91 13.63 8.72 12.70
C SER A 91 14.36 7.48 13.26
N GLY A 92 15.64 7.64 13.59
CA GLY A 92 16.42 6.57 14.21
C GLY A 92 15.79 6.06 15.50
N ASP A 93 15.28 6.98 16.33
CA ASP A 93 14.64 6.63 17.60
C ASP A 93 13.33 5.86 17.37
N GLU A 94 12.54 6.26 16.38
CA GLU A 94 11.30 5.56 16.01
C GLU A 94 11.58 4.16 15.51
N TYR A 95 12.58 4.01 14.67
CA TYR A 95 12.98 2.72 14.13
C TYR A 95 13.48 1.79 15.26
N ASP A 96 14.31 2.30 16.15
CA ASP A 96 14.83 1.54 17.29
C ASP A 96 13.69 1.10 18.21
N ALA A 97 12.73 1.99 18.49
CA ALA A 97 11.56 1.66 19.30
C ALA A 97 10.71 0.56 18.64
N TYR A 98 10.54 0.65 17.32
CA TYR A 98 9.81 -0.36 16.56
C TYR A 98 10.50 -1.73 16.63
N LYS A 99 11.82 -1.76 16.44
CA LYS A 99 12.60 -2.99 16.49
C LYS A 99 12.64 -3.60 17.89
N SER A 100 12.62 -2.77 18.93
CA SER A 100 12.69 -3.21 20.33
C SER A 100 11.34 -3.63 20.91
N ALA A 101 10.24 -3.30 20.23
CA ALA A 101 8.90 -3.65 20.70
C ALA A 101 8.71 -5.15 20.67
N ASP A 102 8.24 -5.70 21.79
CA ASP A 102 8.10 -7.15 21.99
C ASP A 102 6.68 -7.67 21.73
N ASP A 103 5.71 -6.79 21.50
CA ASP A 103 4.35 -7.21 21.15
C ASP A 103 3.75 -6.32 20.04
N VAL A 104 2.66 -6.81 19.45
CA VAL A 104 2.01 -6.14 18.31
C VAL A 104 1.45 -4.77 18.69
N ASP A 105 0.85 -4.66 19.89
CA ASP A 105 0.24 -3.41 20.32
C ASP A 105 1.28 -2.30 20.49
N LYS A 106 2.44 -2.63 21.05
CA LYS A 106 3.54 -1.69 21.19
C LYS A 106 4.08 -1.24 19.84
N ARG A 107 4.24 -2.19 18.90
CA ARG A 107 4.68 -1.88 17.54
C ARG A 107 3.71 -0.94 16.84
N CYS A 108 2.42 -1.24 16.92
CA CYS A 108 1.38 -0.38 16.33
C CYS A 108 1.39 1.01 16.94
N SER A 109 1.60 1.12 18.26
CA SER A 109 1.68 2.41 18.93
C SER A 109 2.84 3.26 18.40
N VAL A 110 4.01 2.65 18.23
CA VAL A 110 5.18 3.32 17.66
C VAL A 110 4.89 3.78 16.23
N LEU A 111 4.28 2.92 15.42
CA LEU A 111 3.98 3.22 14.03
C LEU A 111 2.93 4.33 13.89
N GLU A 112 1.93 4.36 14.77
CA GLU A 112 0.92 5.43 14.76
C GLU A 112 1.53 6.79 15.09
N LYS A 113 2.44 6.83 16.05
CA LYS A 113 3.15 8.07 16.41
C LYS A 113 4.05 8.55 15.27
N ALA A 114 4.75 7.62 14.63
CA ALA A 114 5.60 7.94 13.47
C ALA A 114 4.75 8.47 12.32
N TYR A 115 3.62 7.83 12.04
CA TYR A 115 2.69 8.27 11.00
C TYR A 115 2.19 9.68 11.27
N ALA A 116 1.76 9.97 12.50
CA ALA A 116 1.26 11.28 12.87
C ALA A 116 2.32 12.37 12.69
N ARG A 117 3.57 12.08 13.09
CA ARG A 117 4.69 13.03 12.91
C ARG A 117 4.97 13.29 11.44
N ILE A 118 5.06 12.23 10.63
CA ILE A 118 5.37 12.35 9.20
C ILE A 118 4.28 13.16 8.49
N LYS A 119 3.02 12.89 8.78
CA LYS A 119 1.91 13.62 8.18
C LYS A 119 1.86 15.08 8.63
N ALA A 120 2.20 15.37 9.88
CA ALA A 120 2.28 16.76 10.36
C ALA A 120 3.38 17.54 9.63
N GLU A 121 4.51 16.91 9.34
CA GLU A 121 5.60 17.53 8.59
C GLU A 121 5.24 17.80 7.13
N GLU A 122 4.40 16.95 6.52
CA GLU A 122 3.95 17.11 5.14
C GLU A 122 3.03 18.33 4.96
N ILE A 123 2.36 18.77 6.01
CA ILE A 123 1.41 19.88 5.95
C ILE A 123 2.14 21.22 5.89
N ASP A 124 3.36 21.28 6.35
CA ASP A 124 4.19 22.47 6.28
C ASP A 124 4.77 22.62 4.86
#